data_5adca26487a53ccd6a849a10676eb82d
#
_entry.id   5adca26487a53ccd6a849a10676eb82d
#
_cell.length_a   1.000
_cell.length_b   1.000
_cell.length_c   1.000
_cell.angle_alpha   90.00
_cell.angle_beta   90.00
_cell.angle_gamma   90.00
#
_symmetry.space_group_name_H-M   'P 1'
#
loop_
_entity.id
_entity.type
_entity.pdbx_description
1 polymer ?
#
loop_
_entity_poly.entity_id
_entity_poly.type
_entity_poly.pdbx_seq_one_letter_code
_entity_poly.pdbx_strand_id
1 'polypeptide(L)'
;MNTSALAARRWLPRLLLACSVLALGACAPLERQPNEYQVGRTRLNLPAGDWEDLGTTDTVYPLPSQPGGSIALQARTLVLHGPKKEVLAVLRVQTNRGNFEREDVLWTGNCPRQQGMDVEDARSGSSVRVDCLRMKRWADGAWMDKHQSEWAQWLAGRKLAPLQPASYISYRYGMDRGALVVVDAWVVQNLLRPQTRNSHEFLVAGRPAKAWTEALAQAARQSTGMMDGTFTIPPFPVPAAPRP
;
A
#
# COMPACT_ATOMS: atom_id res chain seq x y z
N MET A 1 48.98 31.35 51.11
CA MET A 1 49.73 30.87 49.92
C MET A 1 49.13 29.58 49.50
N ASN A 2 48.56 29.63 48.37
CA ASN A 2 47.94 28.76 47.44
C ASN A 2 48.03 27.24 47.56
N THR A 3 46.96 26.58 47.98
CA THR A 3 46.76 25.11 47.86
C THR A 3 45.45 24.72 47.12
N SER A 4 44.83 25.66 46.36
CA SER A 4 43.52 25.39 45.73
C SER A 4 43.57 24.99 44.25
N ALA A 5 44.75 24.84 43.62
CA ALA A 5 44.87 24.67 42.17
C ALA A 5 45.00 23.17 41.69
N LEU A 6 45.14 22.21 42.61
CA LEU A 6 45.40 20.79 42.24
C LEU A 6 44.15 19.90 42.22
N ALA A 7 43.02 20.33 42.76
CA ALA A 7 41.77 19.52 42.78
C ALA A 7 40.97 19.55 41.47
N ALA A 8 41.07 20.64 40.68
CA ALA A 8 40.27 20.81 39.45
C ALA A 8 40.75 19.94 38.27
N ARG A 9 42.03 19.49 38.28
CA ARG A 9 42.63 18.78 37.14
C ARG A 9 42.28 17.28 37.10
N ARG A 10 41.73 16.71 38.18
CA ARG A 10 41.37 15.28 38.26
C ARG A 10 39.91 14.95 37.81
N TRP A 11 39.06 15.95 37.64
CA TRP A 11 37.66 15.75 37.29
C TRP A 11 37.39 15.84 35.79
N LEU A 12 38.22 16.54 35.02
CA LEU A 12 38.05 16.70 33.56
C LEU A 12 38.07 15.38 32.77
N PRO A 13 38.99 14.41 33.04
CA PRO A 13 38.99 13.19 32.22
C PRO A 13 37.79 12.26 32.50
N ARG A 14 37.19 12.35 33.71
CA ARG A 14 36.00 11.54 34.04
C ARG A 14 34.72 12.05 33.41
N LEU A 15 34.59 13.35 33.22
CA LEU A 15 33.47 13.97 32.50
C LEU A 15 33.50 13.70 30.99
N LEU A 16 34.68 13.69 30.37
CA LEU A 16 34.85 13.36 28.96
C LEU A 16 34.57 11.88 28.67
N LEU A 17 34.86 10.96 29.58
CA LEU A 17 34.56 9.56 29.42
C LEU A 17 33.07 9.27 29.55
N ALA A 18 32.34 9.98 30.42
CA ALA A 18 30.89 9.83 30.57
C ALA A 18 30.11 10.34 29.36
N CYS A 19 30.55 11.43 28.69
CA CYS A 19 29.93 11.93 27.49
C CYS A 19 30.15 10.99 26.26
N SER A 20 31.27 10.28 26.21
CA SER A 20 31.57 9.36 25.09
C SER A 20 30.70 8.09 25.11
N VAL A 21 30.27 7.63 26.31
CA VAL A 21 29.41 6.45 26.42
C VAL A 21 27.95 6.76 26.06
N LEU A 22 27.49 8.00 26.28
CA LEU A 22 26.16 8.45 25.93
C LEU A 22 25.97 8.63 24.41
N ALA A 23 27.02 8.92 23.64
CA ALA A 23 26.97 9.10 22.20
C ALA A 23 26.85 7.78 21.41
N LEU A 24 27.23 6.64 21.98
CA LEU A 24 27.15 5.33 21.33
C LEU A 24 25.76 4.69 21.39
N GLY A 25 24.87 5.17 22.24
CA GLY A 25 23.49 4.66 22.36
C GLY A 25 22.49 5.26 21.37
N ALA A 26 22.87 6.29 20.60
CA ALA A 26 21.94 7.04 19.75
C ALA A 26 21.66 6.42 18.37
N CYS A 27 22.33 5.32 18.03
CA CYS A 27 22.11 4.60 16.77
C CYS A 27 21.48 3.21 17.01
N ALA A 28 20.49 3.10 17.90
CA ALA A 28 19.68 1.89 17.94
C ALA A 28 18.94 1.80 16.58
N PRO A 29 19.07 0.70 15.82
CA PRO A 29 18.28 0.54 14.60
C PRO A 29 16.81 0.62 14.98
N LEU A 30 16.07 1.47 14.27
CA LEU A 30 14.60 1.53 14.42
C LEU A 30 14.07 0.10 14.23
N GLU A 31 13.51 -0.48 15.29
CA GLU A 31 12.85 -1.79 15.20
C GLU A 31 11.75 -1.71 14.14
N ARG A 32 11.91 -2.52 13.09
CA ARG A 32 10.90 -2.63 12.02
C ARG A 32 9.63 -3.19 12.66
N GLN A 33 8.54 -2.49 12.54
CA GLN A 33 7.25 -2.99 13.02
C GLN A 33 6.86 -4.26 12.25
N PRO A 34 6.23 -5.26 12.88
CA PRO A 34 6.00 -6.58 12.30
C PRO A 34 5.17 -6.60 11.01
N ASN A 35 4.51 -5.52 10.63
CA ASN A 35 3.72 -5.39 9.40
C ASN A 35 4.16 -4.19 8.55
N GLU A 36 5.41 -3.76 8.65
CA GLU A 36 5.98 -2.66 7.88
C GLU A 36 6.88 -3.20 6.77
N TYR A 37 6.62 -2.75 5.53
CA TYR A 37 7.34 -3.17 4.34
C TYR A 37 7.80 -1.95 3.54
N GLN A 38 8.91 -2.09 2.81
CA GLN A 38 9.35 -1.08 1.87
C GLN A 38 8.87 -1.42 0.46
N VAL A 39 8.25 -0.45 -0.24
CA VAL A 39 7.86 -0.55 -1.64
C VAL A 39 8.34 0.71 -2.35
N GLY A 40 9.35 0.58 -3.20
CA GLY A 40 9.99 1.75 -3.81
C GLY A 40 10.41 2.74 -2.73
N ARG A 41 9.87 3.95 -2.77
CA ARG A 41 10.15 5.01 -1.80
C ARG A 41 9.16 5.07 -0.63
N THR A 42 8.15 4.23 -0.63
CA THR A 42 7.04 4.29 0.34
C THR A 42 7.19 3.20 1.39
N ARG A 43 6.96 3.53 2.65
CA ARG A 43 6.76 2.57 3.73
C ARG A 43 5.30 2.13 3.72
N LEU A 44 5.09 0.83 3.58
CA LEU A 44 3.78 0.22 3.55
C LEU A 44 3.47 -0.41 4.89
N ASN A 45 2.42 0.05 5.56
CA ASN A 45 1.90 -0.55 6.77
C ASN A 45 0.63 -1.34 6.48
N LEU A 46 0.59 -2.57 6.95
CA LEU A 46 -0.57 -3.45 6.80
C LEU A 46 -1.39 -3.51 8.09
N PRO A 47 -2.71 -3.69 8.00
CA PRO A 47 -3.53 -3.98 9.16
C PRO A 47 -3.15 -5.32 9.79
N ALA A 48 -3.60 -5.55 11.03
CA ALA A 48 -3.39 -6.83 11.71
C ALA A 48 -3.92 -8.01 10.87
N GLY A 49 -3.15 -9.09 10.81
CA GLY A 49 -3.47 -10.29 10.03
C GLY A 49 -2.26 -11.17 9.78
N ASP A 50 -2.52 -12.35 9.22
CA ASP A 50 -1.49 -13.31 8.81
C ASP A 50 -1.01 -12.99 7.39
N TRP A 51 -0.14 -12.01 7.25
CA TRP A 51 0.38 -11.56 5.98
C TRP A 51 1.63 -12.33 5.57
N GLU A 52 1.59 -12.87 4.36
CA GLU A 52 2.74 -13.43 3.65
C GLU A 52 3.27 -12.41 2.64
N ASP A 53 4.57 -12.13 2.69
CA ASP A 53 5.25 -11.28 1.72
C ASP A 53 5.83 -12.13 0.59
N LEU A 54 5.34 -11.93 -0.62
CA LEU A 54 5.83 -12.60 -1.83
C LEU A 54 7.01 -11.88 -2.50
N GLY A 55 7.49 -10.82 -1.85
CA GLY A 55 8.64 -10.05 -2.31
C GLY A 55 8.29 -8.90 -3.25
N THR A 56 9.34 -8.32 -3.82
CA THR A 56 9.26 -7.16 -4.72
C THR A 56 9.66 -7.52 -6.14
N THR A 57 9.07 -6.81 -7.11
CA THR A 57 9.45 -6.86 -8.52
C THR A 57 9.56 -5.45 -9.07
N ASP A 58 10.56 -5.20 -9.90
CA ASP A 58 10.64 -3.95 -10.67
C ASP A 58 9.68 -4.03 -11.86
N THR A 59 8.97 -2.95 -12.10
CA THR A 59 7.99 -2.83 -13.19
C THR A 59 8.03 -1.42 -13.77
N VAL A 60 7.34 -1.24 -14.89
CA VAL A 60 7.17 0.07 -15.52
C VAL A 60 5.69 0.35 -15.71
N TYR A 61 5.31 1.59 -15.50
CA TYR A 61 3.96 2.08 -15.78
C TYR A 61 3.98 2.86 -17.08
N PRO A 62 3.34 2.38 -18.16
CA PRO A 62 3.31 3.09 -19.43
C PRO A 62 2.46 4.36 -19.32
N LEU A 63 2.89 5.42 -19.97
CA LEU A 63 2.15 6.69 -20.05
C LEU A 63 1.42 6.77 -21.38
N PRO A 64 0.09 6.55 -21.43
CA PRO A 64 -0.67 6.50 -22.67
C PRO A 64 -0.59 7.78 -23.51
N SER A 65 -0.45 8.92 -22.85
CA SER A 65 -0.37 10.25 -23.47
C SER A 65 1.05 10.66 -23.91
N GLN A 66 2.07 9.87 -23.59
CA GLN A 66 3.46 10.12 -23.92
C GLN A 66 4.05 8.86 -24.60
N PRO A 67 4.01 8.75 -25.92
CA PRO A 67 4.53 7.58 -26.63
C PRO A 67 5.97 7.28 -26.24
N GLY A 68 6.23 6.04 -25.77
CA GLY A 68 7.52 5.62 -25.22
C GLY A 68 7.81 6.10 -23.80
N GLY A 69 6.98 6.96 -23.21
CA GLY A 69 7.10 7.38 -21.83
C GLY A 69 6.66 6.29 -20.86
N SER A 70 7.39 6.15 -19.75
CA SER A 70 7.06 5.23 -18.68
C SER A 70 7.63 5.69 -17.36
N ILE A 71 7.01 5.27 -16.27
CA ILE A 71 7.47 5.52 -14.89
C ILE A 71 8.02 4.21 -14.31
N ALA A 72 9.26 4.24 -13.84
CA ALA A 72 9.86 3.10 -13.15
C ALA A 72 9.24 2.92 -11.76
N LEU A 73 8.61 1.76 -11.53
CA LEU A 73 7.96 1.40 -10.28
C LEU A 73 8.62 0.19 -9.65
N GLN A 74 8.47 0.06 -8.35
CA GLN A 74 8.64 -1.18 -7.63
C GLN A 74 7.27 -1.66 -7.14
N ALA A 75 6.94 -2.90 -7.42
CA ALA A 75 5.75 -3.57 -6.95
C ALA A 75 6.10 -4.50 -5.77
N ARG A 76 5.23 -4.59 -4.77
CA ARG A 76 5.26 -5.63 -3.74
C ARG A 76 3.93 -6.32 -3.69
N THR A 77 3.95 -7.64 -3.61
CA THR A 77 2.75 -8.46 -3.51
C THR A 77 2.69 -9.12 -2.14
N LEU A 78 1.53 -9.02 -1.50
CA LEU A 78 1.26 -9.47 -0.14
C LEU A 78 -0.03 -10.29 -0.13
N VAL A 79 -0.05 -11.38 0.64
CA VAL A 79 -1.20 -12.28 0.76
C VAL A 79 -1.66 -12.33 2.20
N LEU A 80 -2.95 -12.11 2.42
CA LEU A 80 -3.59 -12.31 3.71
C LEU A 80 -4.17 -13.72 3.77
N HIS A 81 -3.75 -14.50 4.75
CA HIS A 81 -4.27 -15.83 5.01
C HIS A 81 -5.30 -15.85 6.13
N GLY A 82 -6.28 -16.70 5.98
CA GLY A 82 -7.22 -17.07 7.04
C GLY A 82 -6.68 -18.16 7.98
N PRO A 83 -7.47 -18.53 8.99
CA PRO A 83 -7.07 -19.53 9.99
C PRO A 83 -6.71 -20.90 9.41
N LYS A 84 -7.32 -21.29 8.29
CA LYS A 84 -7.07 -22.56 7.57
C LYS A 84 -6.06 -22.41 6.44
N LYS A 85 -5.28 -21.32 6.43
CA LYS A 85 -4.33 -20.97 5.36
C LYS A 85 -4.98 -20.70 4.00
N GLU A 86 -6.29 -20.53 3.97
CA GLU A 86 -6.99 -20.04 2.78
C GLU A 86 -6.58 -18.61 2.46
N VAL A 87 -6.55 -18.29 1.18
CA VAL A 87 -6.25 -16.93 0.71
C VAL A 87 -7.50 -16.05 0.88
N LEU A 88 -7.41 -15.01 1.70
CA LEU A 88 -8.48 -14.05 1.94
C LEU A 88 -8.33 -12.78 1.10
N ALA A 89 -7.11 -12.33 0.91
CA ALA A 89 -6.82 -11.18 0.06
C ALA A 89 -5.44 -11.28 -0.56
N VAL A 90 -5.29 -10.74 -1.76
CA VAL A 90 -3.99 -10.49 -2.38
C VAL A 90 -3.91 -9.00 -2.67
N LEU A 91 -2.87 -8.34 -2.16
CA LEU A 91 -2.58 -6.94 -2.41
C LEU A 91 -1.32 -6.82 -3.26
N ARG A 92 -1.37 -5.98 -4.29
CA ARG A 92 -0.20 -5.54 -5.04
C ARG A 92 -0.12 -4.03 -4.93
N VAL A 93 0.94 -3.54 -4.29
CA VAL A 93 1.20 -2.10 -4.16
C VAL A 93 2.39 -1.76 -5.02
N GLN A 94 2.28 -0.70 -5.81
CA GLN A 94 3.33 -0.23 -6.70
C GLN A 94 3.56 1.25 -6.45
N THR A 95 4.81 1.64 -6.25
CA THR A 95 5.21 3.04 -6.07
C THR A 95 6.49 3.34 -6.85
N ASN A 96 6.81 4.61 -7.03
CA ASN A 96 8.04 5.00 -7.70
C ASN A 96 9.26 4.30 -7.09
N ARG A 97 10.07 3.70 -7.95
CA ARG A 97 11.31 3.03 -7.56
C ARG A 97 12.38 4.01 -7.08
N GLY A 98 12.45 5.17 -7.71
CA GLY A 98 13.44 6.21 -7.46
C GLY A 98 12.82 7.59 -7.27
N ASN A 99 13.60 8.63 -7.55
CA ASN A 99 13.12 10.00 -7.55
C ASN A 99 12.07 10.20 -8.64
N PHE A 100 11.17 11.16 -8.39
CA PHE A 100 10.16 11.54 -9.39
C PHE A 100 10.84 12.15 -10.63
N GLU A 101 10.15 12.04 -11.75
CA GLU A 101 10.56 12.68 -12.99
C GLU A 101 10.70 14.20 -12.78
N ARG A 102 11.57 14.84 -13.55
CA ARG A 102 11.74 16.30 -13.53
C ARG A 102 10.78 16.99 -14.50
N GLU A 103 10.34 16.25 -15.51
CA GLU A 103 9.39 16.74 -16.52
C GLU A 103 7.96 16.44 -16.11
N ASP A 104 7.03 17.26 -16.59
CA ASP A 104 5.62 17.07 -16.32
C ASP A 104 5.12 15.77 -16.98
N VAL A 105 4.41 14.97 -16.18
CA VAL A 105 3.81 13.71 -16.61
C VAL A 105 2.34 13.95 -16.98
N LEU A 106 1.96 13.52 -18.19
CA LEU A 106 0.59 13.61 -18.66
C LEU A 106 -0.18 12.33 -18.37
N TRP A 107 -1.31 12.47 -17.67
CA TRP A 107 -2.15 11.37 -17.20
C TRP A 107 -3.43 11.17 -18.01
N THR A 108 -3.57 11.80 -19.15
CA THR A 108 -4.78 11.70 -19.99
C THR A 108 -5.06 10.24 -20.35
N GLY A 109 -6.31 9.81 -20.19
CA GLY A 109 -6.72 8.43 -20.53
C GLY A 109 -6.39 7.35 -19.48
N ASN A 110 -5.85 7.73 -18.32
CA ASN A 110 -5.45 6.77 -17.29
C ASN A 110 -6.60 6.24 -16.41
N CYS A 111 -7.84 6.72 -16.59
CA CYS A 111 -9.02 6.23 -15.88
C CYS A 111 -10.14 5.84 -16.86
N PRO A 112 -9.95 4.85 -17.73
CA PRO A 112 -10.96 4.47 -18.71
C PRO A 112 -12.16 3.80 -18.03
N ARG A 113 -13.36 4.16 -18.50
CA ARG A 113 -14.58 3.42 -18.13
C ARG A 113 -14.49 1.99 -18.68
N GLN A 114 -14.98 1.05 -17.89
CA GLN A 114 -15.03 -0.36 -18.27
C GLN A 114 -16.39 -0.95 -17.90
N GLN A 115 -17.02 -1.65 -18.82
CA GLN A 115 -18.31 -2.28 -18.59
C GLN A 115 -18.28 -3.25 -17.41
N GLY A 116 -19.24 -3.14 -16.51
CA GLY A 116 -19.36 -4.00 -15.33
C GLY A 116 -18.36 -3.72 -14.23
N MET A 117 -17.69 -2.55 -14.27
CA MET A 117 -16.93 -1.99 -13.16
C MET A 117 -17.51 -0.66 -12.72
N ASP A 118 -17.52 -0.42 -11.42
CA ASP A 118 -17.71 0.91 -10.87
C ASP A 118 -16.40 1.68 -11.04
N VAL A 119 -16.44 2.83 -11.71
CA VAL A 119 -15.27 3.67 -11.98
C VAL A 119 -15.56 5.07 -11.49
N GLU A 120 -14.74 5.53 -10.55
CA GLU A 120 -14.79 6.87 -9.99
C GLU A 120 -13.48 7.61 -10.36
N ASP A 121 -13.59 8.63 -11.19
CA ASP A 121 -12.50 9.51 -11.61
C ASP A 121 -12.66 10.85 -10.92
N ALA A 122 -12.00 11.03 -9.78
CA ALA A 122 -12.08 12.26 -8.99
C ALA A 122 -11.31 13.44 -9.63
N ARG A 123 -10.56 13.20 -10.71
CA ARG A 123 -9.79 14.20 -11.47
C ARG A 123 -10.12 14.16 -12.96
N SER A 124 -11.35 13.79 -13.29
CA SER A 124 -11.84 13.78 -14.68
C SER A 124 -11.55 15.12 -15.37
N GLY A 125 -10.96 15.04 -16.55
CA GLY A 125 -10.53 16.22 -17.32
C GLY A 125 -9.17 16.82 -16.95
N SER A 126 -8.50 16.35 -15.90
CA SER A 126 -7.13 16.76 -15.61
C SER A 126 -6.15 16.03 -16.53
N SER A 127 -5.25 16.78 -17.16
CA SER A 127 -4.12 16.21 -17.91
C SER A 127 -2.90 15.89 -17.04
N VAL A 128 -2.79 16.54 -15.89
CA VAL A 128 -1.58 16.48 -15.03
C VAL A 128 -1.79 15.71 -13.72
N ARG A 129 -2.96 15.12 -13.52
CA ARG A 129 -3.27 14.29 -12.34
C ARG A 129 -4.19 13.15 -12.72
N VAL A 130 -3.98 11.99 -12.10
CA VAL A 130 -4.92 10.87 -12.10
C VAL A 130 -5.34 10.56 -10.67
N ASP A 131 -6.62 10.33 -10.47
CA ASP A 131 -7.21 9.91 -9.20
C ASP A 131 -8.38 8.99 -9.53
N CYS A 132 -8.07 7.72 -9.72
CA CYS A 132 -8.93 6.73 -10.35
C CYS A 132 -9.15 5.53 -9.43
N LEU A 133 -10.36 5.40 -8.91
CA LEU A 133 -10.82 4.23 -8.18
C LEU A 133 -11.68 3.37 -9.08
N ARG A 134 -11.39 2.08 -9.14
CA ARG A 134 -12.11 1.09 -9.95
C ARG A 134 -12.46 -0.11 -9.07
N MET A 135 -13.70 -0.56 -9.11
CA MET A 135 -14.17 -1.70 -8.35
C MET A 135 -15.00 -2.65 -9.20
N LYS A 136 -14.62 -3.92 -9.20
CA LYS A 136 -15.39 -5.04 -9.72
C LYS A 136 -15.91 -5.86 -8.55
N ARG A 137 -17.22 -5.83 -8.34
CA ARG A 137 -17.85 -6.53 -7.21
C ARG A 137 -17.69 -8.05 -7.27
N TRP A 138 -17.75 -8.62 -8.47
CA TRP A 138 -17.62 -10.06 -8.71
C TRP A 138 -16.46 -10.27 -9.68
N ALA A 139 -15.30 -10.63 -9.14
CA ALA A 139 -14.08 -10.87 -9.90
C ALA A 139 -13.61 -12.31 -9.61
N ASP A 140 -14.13 -13.24 -10.41
CA ASP A 140 -13.67 -14.63 -10.41
C ASP A 140 -12.36 -14.82 -11.19
N GLY A 141 -11.84 -16.03 -11.19
CA GLY A 141 -10.61 -16.36 -11.92
C GLY A 141 -10.70 -16.03 -13.41
N ALA A 142 -11.83 -16.34 -14.06
CA ALA A 142 -12.01 -16.09 -15.49
C ALA A 142 -12.01 -14.58 -15.82
N TRP A 143 -12.61 -13.76 -14.94
CA TRP A 143 -12.54 -12.31 -15.07
C TRP A 143 -11.12 -11.79 -14.88
N MET A 144 -10.40 -12.30 -13.89
CA MET A 144 -9.00 -11.94 -13.62
C MET A 144 -8.09 -12.33 -14.80
N ASP A 145 -8.22 -13.52 -15.34
CA ASP A 145 -7.46 -13.98 -16.51
C ASP A 145 -7.67 -13.10 -17.73
N LYS A 146 -8.90 -12.61 -17.94
CA LYS A 146 -9.24 -11.72 -19.06
C LYS A 146 -8.71 -10.30 -18.86
N HIS A 147 -8.72 -9.76 -17.65
CA HIS A 147 -8.50 -8.33 -17.39
C HIS A 147 -7.23 -8.01 -16.64
N GLN A 148 -6.61 -9.00 -15.99
CA GLN A 148 -5.37 -8.92 -15.21
C GLN A 148 -4.49 -10.15 -15.48
N SER A 149 -4.37 -10.55 -16.74
CA SER A 149 -3.83 -11.85 -17.15
C SER A 149 -2.44 -12.16 -16.58
N GLU A 150 -1.50 -11.24 -16.64
CA GLU A 150 -0.15 -11.44 -16.11
C GLU A 150 -0.16 -11.70 -14.61
N TRP A 151 -0.93 -10.89 -13.86
CA TRP A 151 -1.02 -11.04 -12.41
C TRP A 151 -1.79 -12.31 -12.02
N ALA A 152 -2.89 -12.60 -12.72
CA ALA A 152 -3.68 -13.82 -12.51
C ALA A 152 -2.85 -15.09 -12.76
N GLN A 153 -2.11 -15.16 -13.86
CA GLN A 153 -1.23 -16.30 -14.18
C GLN A 153 -0.10 -16.45 -13.15
N TRP A 154 0.50 -15.33 -12.73
CA TRP A 154 1.54 -15.35 -11.72
C TRP A 154 1.03 -15.86 -10.37
N LEU A 155 -0.20 -15.49 -9.95
CA LEU A 155 -0.86 -15.99 -8.75
C LEU A 155 -1.26 -17.46 -8.89
N ALA A 156 -1.82 -17.85 -10.05
CA ALA A 156 -2.24 -19.23 -10.31
C ALA A 156 -1.06 -20.21 -10.24
N GLY A 157 0.10 -19.82 -10.77
CA GLY A 157 1.34 -20.62 -10.68
C GLY A 157 1.80 -20.86 -9.22
N ARG A 158 1.30 -20.06 -8.27
CA ARG A 158 1.56 -20.17 -6.82
C ARG A 158 0.37 -20.72 -6.03
N LYS A 159 -0.74 -21.02 -6.68
CA LYS A 159 -2.01 -21.44 -6.05
C LYS A 159 -2.56 -20.38 -5.07
N LEU A 160 -2.40 -19.09 -5.38
CA LEU A 160 -2.74 -17.96 -4.54
C LEU A 160 -3.98 -17.20 -5.06
N ALA A 161 -5.06 -17.90 -5.31
CA ALA A 161 -6.34 -17.30 -5.66
C ALA A 161 -7.21 -17.12 -4.40
N PRO A 162 -7.80 -15.94 -4.13
CA PRO A 162 -8.74 -15.77 -3.04
C PRO A 162 -9.96 -16.68 -3.19
N LEU A 163 -10.50 -17.09 -2.04
CA LEU A 163 -11.77 -17.81 -2.01
C LEU A 163 -12.87 -16.99 -2.70
N GLN A 164 -13.78 -17.70 -3.38
CA GLN A 164 -14.91 -17.05 -4.04
C GLN A 164 -16.14 -17.00 -3.11
N PRO A 165 -16.96 -15.97 -3.18
CA PRO A 165 -16.88 -14.82 -4.11
C PRO A 165 -15.85 -13.77 -3.68
N ALA A 166 -15.13 -13.20 -4.65
CA ALA A 166 -14.15 -12.15 -4.43
C ALA A 166 -14.44 -10.88 -5.25
N SER A 167 -13.93 -9.75 -4.78
CA SER A 167 -13.99 -8.45 -5.46
C SER A 167 -12.59 -8.04 -5.89
N TYR A 168 -12.48 -7.31 -7.00
CA TYR A 168 -11.25 -6.66 -7.42
C TYR A 168 -11.40 -5.15 -7.26
N ILE A 169 -10.42 -4.53 -6.61
CA ILE A 169 -10.30 -3.10 -6.41
C ILE A 169 -8.97 -2.65 -6.99
N SER A 170 -8.98 -1.60 -7.80
CA SER A 170 -7.77 -0.96 -8.30
C SER A 170 -7.85 0.54 -8.04
N TYR A 171 -6.82 1.08 -7.44
CA TYR A 171 -6.72 2.50 -7.22
C TYR A 171 -5.40 3.03 -7.80
N ARG A 172 -5.48 4.16 -8.50
CA ARG A 172 -4.34 4.86 -9.08
C ARG A 172 -4.37 6.32 -8.69
N TYR A 173 -3.28 6.79 -8.13
CA TYR A 173 -3.10 8.20 -7.86
C TYR A 173 -1.75 8.67 -8.38
N GLY A 174 -1.77 9.65 -9.28
CA GLY A 174 -0.57 10.22 -9.88
C GLY A 174 -0.62 11.75 -9.91
N MET A 175 0.55 12.36 -9.78
CA MET A 175 0.74 13.81 -9.77
C MET A 175 1.58 14.27 -10.97
N ASP A 176 1.56 15.56 -11.22
CA ASP A 176 2.21 16.25 -12.35
C ASP A 176 3.69 15.87 -12.56
N ARG A 177 4.45 15.64 -11.51
CA ARG A 177 5.87 15.26 -11.57
C ARG A 177 6.12 13.77 -11.50
N GLY A 178 5.13 12.94 -11.86
CA GLY A 178 5.29 11.50 -11.93
C GLY A 178 5.27 10.75 -10.61
N ALA A 179 4.92 11.40 -9.49
CA ALA A 179 4.63 10.68 -8.27
C ALA A 179 3.42 9.79 -8.52
N LEU A 180 3.57 8.47 -8.32
CA LEU A 180 2.55 7.48 -8.63
C LEU A 180 2.46 6.41 -7.55
N VAL A 181 1.24 6.13 -7.12
CA VAL A 181 0.88 4.93 -6.38
C VAL A 181 -0.21 4.17 -7.12
N VAL A 182 -0.03 2.87 -7.25
CA VAL A 182 -1.03 1.95 -7.78
C VAL A 182 -1.27 0.86 -6.74
N VAL A 183 -2.52 0.61 -6.43
CA VAL A 183 -2.92 -0.46 -5.53
C VAL A 183 -3.92 -1.34 -6.25
N ASP A 184 -3.62 -2.62 -6.34
CA ASP A 184 -4.53 -3.64 -6.81
C ASP A 184 -4.82 -4.60 -5.65
N ALA A 185 -6.10 -4.83 -5.38
CA ALA A 185 -6.55 -5.72 -4.32
C ALA A 185 -7.58 -6.71 -4.86
N TRP A 186 -7.32 -8.00 -4.67
CA TRP A 186 -8.28 -9.07 -4.95
C TRP A 186 -8.68 -9.71 -3.63
N VAL A 187 -9.91 -9.47 -3.18
CA VAL A 187 -10.33 -9.66 -1.79
C VAL A 187 -11.62 -10.46 -1.72
N VAL A 188 -11.69 -11.46 -0.84
CA VAL A 188 -12.94 -12.17 -0.55
C VAL A 188 -14.02 -11.20 -0.09
N GLN A 189 -15.24 -11.35 -0.56
CA GLN A 189 -16.32 -10.42 -0.24
C GLN A 189 -16.65 -10.40 1.27
N ASN A 190 -16.42 -11.48 1.98
CA ASN A 190 -16.69 -11.56 3.42
C ASN A 190 -15.85 -10.59 4.25
N LEU A 191 -14.65 -10.20 3.79
CA LEU A 191 -13.85 -9.15 4.46
C LEU A 191 -14.40 -7.75 4.22
N LEU A 192 -15.07 -7.54 3.09
CA LEU A 192 -15.59 -6.24 2.67
C LEU A 192 -17.03 -6.00 3.12
N ARG A 193 -17.75 -7.05 3.49
CA ARG A 193 -19.17 -6.96 3.81
C ARG A 193 -19.50 -7.87 4.99
N PRO A 194 -20.04 -7.33 6.09
CA PRO A 194 -20.57 -8.15 7.16
C PRO A 194 -21.71 -9.02 6.63
N GLN A 195 -21.79 -10.23 7.11
CA GLN A 195 -22.95 -11.08 6.84
C GLN A 195 -24.16 -10.50 7.56
N THR A 196 -25.27 -10.38 6.86
CA THR A 196 -26.51 -9.84 7.38
C THR A 196 -27.61 -10.89 7.32
N ARG A 197 -28.39 -11.02 8.38
CA ARG A 197 -29.46 -12.02 8.51
C ARG A 197 -30.78 -11.56 7.92
N ASN A 198 -30.96 -10.25 7.80
CA ASN A 198 -32.21 -9.65 7.33
C ASN A 198 -31.96 -8.28 6.67
N SER A 199 -32.98 -7.74 6.03
CA SER A 199 -32.91 -6.46 5.31
C SER A 199 -32.61 -5.27 6.22
N HIS A 200 -33.02 -5.30 7.48
CA HIS A 200 -32.73 -4.22 8.44
C HIS A 200 -31.25 -4.17 8.77
N GLU A 201 -30.63 -5.32 9.10
CA GLU A 201 -29.18 -5.40 9.33
C GLU A 201 -28.39 -4.96 8.08
N PHE A 202 -28.87 -5.34 6.88
CA PHE A 202 -28.25 -4.90 5.62
C PHE A 202 -28.28 -3.37 5.46
N LEU A 203 -29.40 -2.73 5.80
CA LEU A 203 -29.53 -1.27 5.74
C LEU A 203 -28.64 -0.58 6.79
N VAL A 204 -28.59 -1.11 8.00
CA VAL A 204 -27.74 -0.60 9.10
C VAL A 204 -26.26 -0.76 8.77
N ALA A 205 -25.83 -1.88 8.16
CA ALA A 205 -24.45 -2.10 7.77
C ALA A 205 -23.95 -1.06 6.75
N GLY A 206 -24.84 -0.38 6.06
CA GLY A 206 -24.48 0.65 5.08
C GLY A 206 -23.74 0.08 3.87
N ARG A 207 -22.67 0.79 3.45
CA ARG A 207 -21.83 0.40 2.30
C ARG A 207 -20.36 0.19 2.72
N PRO A 208 -20.07 -0.81 3.57
CA PRO A 208 -18.74 -0.96 4.16
C PRO A 208 -17.63 -1.18 3.12
N ALA A 209 -17.93 -1.90 2.02
CA ALA A 209 -16.97 -2.06 0.92
C ALA A 209 -16.63 -0.72 0.25
N LYS A 210 -17.61 0.15 0.05
CA LYS A 210 -17.38 1.49 -0.51
C LYS A 210 -16.56 2.35 0.46
N ALA A 211 -16.93 2.39 1.72
CA ALA A 211 -16.20 3.13 2.75
C ALA A 211 -14.73 2.67 2.85
N TRP A 212 -14.48 1.36 2.76
CA TRP A 212 -13.12 0.83 2.74
C TRP A 212 -12.33 1.26 1.51
N THR A 213 -12.93 1.23 0.31
CA THR A 213 -12.24 1.67 -0.92
C THR A 213 -11.95 3.17 -0.92
N GLU A 214 -12.84 3.99 -0.36
CA GLU A 214 -12.62 5.43 -0.17
C GLU A 214 -11.48 5.70 0.82
N ALA A 215 -11.45 4.96 1.95
CA ALA A 215 -10.35 5.05 2.92
C ALA A 215 -9.00 4.63 2.33
N LEU A 216 -8.98 3.55 1.51
CA LEU A 216 -7.79 3.12 0.77
C LEU A 216 -7.29 4.20 -0.19
N ALA A 217 -8.20 4.81 -0.95
CA ALA A 217 -7.88 5.90 -1.86
C ALA A 217 -7.32 7.13 -1.10
N GLN A 218 -7.91 7.48 0.03
CA GLN A 218 -7.43 8.58 0.85
C GLN A 218 -6.02 8.32 1.41
N ALA A 219 -5.78 7.13 1.95
CA ALA A 219 -4.47 6.74 2.47
C ALA A 219 -3.39 6.76 1.36
N ALA A 220 -3.72 6.28 0.17
CA ALA A 220 -2.82 6.32 -0.97
C ALA A 220 -2.49 7.75 -1.43
N ARG A 221 -3.49 8.66 -1.47
CA ARG A 221 -3.25 10.10 -1.77
C ARG A 221 -2.30 10.73 -0.75
N GLN A 222 -2.50 10.44 0.53
CA GLN A 222 -1.65 11.00 1.59
C GLN A 222 -0.20 10.51 1.49
N SER A 223 0.02 9.26 1.09
CA SER A 223 1.36 8.69 0.97
C SER A 223 2.22 9.31 -0.11
N THR A 224 1.62 9.83 -1.19
CA THR A 224 2.35 10.43 -2.33
C THR A 224 2.77 11.88 -2.10
N GLY A 225 2.17 12.55 -1.12
CA GLY A 225 2.49 13.94 -0.81
C GLY A 225 3.81 14.15 -0.07
N MET A 226 4.47 13.08 0.41
CA MET A 226 5.69 13.13 1.20
C MET A 226 6.81 12.30 0.56
N MET A 227 8.05 12.78 0.65
CA MET A 227 9.22 12.11 0.05
C MET A 227 9.47 10.72 0.65
N ASP A 228 9.12 10.51 1.92
CA ASP A 228 9.20 9.25 2.65
C ASP A 228 7.81 8.87 3.16
N GLY A 229 6.82 8.95 2.25
CA GLY A 229 5.43 8.76 2.61
C GLY A 229 5.15 7.37 3.18
N THR A 230 4.36 7.33 4.22
CA THR A 230 3.84 6.08 4.76
C THR A 230 2.48 5.81 4.16
N PHE A 231 2.31 4.66 3.53
CA PHE A 231 1.05 4.18 3.03
C PHE A 231 0.50 3.12 3.98
N THR A 232 -0.55 3.47 4.71
CA THR A 232 -1.22 2.53 5.62
C THR A 232 -2.48 1.98 4.97
N ILE A 233 -2.49 0.68 4.72
CA ILE A 233 -3.69 -0.01 4.24
C ILE A 233 -4.75 0.03 5.35
N PRO A 234 -5.97 0.53 5.09
CA PRO A 234 -7.01 0.55 6.10
C PRO A 234 -7.42 -0.88 6.50
N PRO A 235 -7.80 -1.11 7.76
CA PRO A 235 -8.30 -2.40 8.20
C PRO A 235 -9.56 -2.77 7.41
N PHE A 236 -9.69 -4.06 7.09
CA PHE A 236 -10.90 -4.55 6.41
C PHE A 236 -12.12 -4.34 7.31
N PRO A 237 -13.31 -4.05 6.73
CA PRO A 237 -14.56 -3.88 7.47
C PRO A 237 -14.90 -5.05 8.38
N VAL A 238 -14.57 -6.26 7.95
CA VAL A 238 -14.67 -7.47 8.75
C VAL A 238 -13.24 -7.96 9.01
N PRO A 239 -12.80 -8.00 10.27
CA PRO A 239 -11.46 -8.49 10.59
C PRO A 239 -11.26 -9.93 10.14
N ALA A 240 -10.09 -10.24 9.59
CA ALA A 240 -9.68 -11.63 9.44
C ALA A 240 -9.60 -12.27 10.83
N ALA A 241 -10.22 -13.43 11.02
CA ALA A 241 -10.14 -14.12 12.29
C ALA A 241 -8.67 -14.37 12.66
N PRO A 242 -8.27 -14.11 13.93
CA PRO A 242 -6.92 -14.42 14.37
C PRO A 242 -6.65 -15.93 14.26
N ARG A 243 -5.39 -16.30 14.09
CA ARG A 243 -4.99 -17.71 14.23
C ARG A 243 -5.32 -18.19 15.63
N PRO A 244 -5.82 -19.41 15.77
CA PRO A 244 -6.01 -20.05 17.07
C PRO A 244 -4.66 -20.28 17.78
#